data_e7c03663999559b2c9517a4867b2d44f
#
_entry.id   e7c03663999559b2c9517a4867b2d44f
#
_cell.length_a   1.000
_cell.length_b   1.000
_cell.length_c   1.000
_cell.angle_alpha   90.00
_cell.angle_beta   90.00
_cell.angle_gamma   90.00
#
_symmetry.space_group_name_H-M   'P 1'
#
loop_
_entity.id
_entity.type
_entity.pdbx_description
1 polymer ?
#
loop_
_entity_poly.entity_id
_entity_poly.type
_entity_poly.pdbx_seq_one_letter_code
_entity_poly.pdbx_strand_id
1 'polypeptide(L)'
;MDSVLYVFLPCKKVYPTGITYLADFIHRRRPEVRQQILDLSLFPTAGRSRALRETVQSFRPDLVCFSWRDIQIFSPHEGDASLEQAFNFYYASNPLKRVAASVQGLRNLYRYYQDIRRNLSYPWLVHKEFPDARLMIGGGAFTAFADQLIERLPDHTLGILGEGEDAILKALNDEPLTDERFIVREHGRVTKGEKHTPALLDSLTVDLPYLTSIFPQYREYVSECIGVQTKRGCPYDCAFCLYPYIEGKRVRYRPPENVVHDIAQYYHQWGARRFWFTDAQFITGKDAYPQCTEILERIIREGLAIEWSGYVRTSLISADLAKLMVRSGVGDLEVAITAGSQQVLNSLHMGFKLEHLYDGCRYLQEAGFAGRVILNYSLNSPEETEETLLQSIESYKVVASILGEDRVFPLMFFLGVQPNTDLEQRLLSDGYLSAGYNPLSLTPWNIKKMLYNPAPLNKLIAKACLAAWNRKHGSRDPRPWSGSLSQSATQDHGHTYADQSLSKGLEANSGRDALLTLEELLRSRPAARRASS
;
A
#
# COMPACT_ATOMS: atom_id res chain seq x y z
N MET A 1 4.42 32.12 -7.42
CA MET A 1 4.82 31.16 -8.46
C MET A 1 3.63 30.85 -9.35
N ASP A 2 3.87 30.65 -10.65
CA ASP A 2 2.80 30.58 -11.66
C ASP A 2 2.75 29.24 -12.41
N SER A 3 3.60 28.29 -12.01
CA SER A 3 3.63 26.96 -12.62
C SER A 3 4.10 25.87 -11.70
N VAL A 4 3.44 24.70 -11.75
CA VAL A 4 3.80 23.51 -10.97
C VAL A 4 3.80 22.23 -11.83
N LEU A 5 4.86 21.46 -11.70
CA LEU A 5 4.98 20.14 -12.28
C LEU A 5 4.87 19.08 -11.17
N TYR A 6 3.87 18.22 -11.26
CA TYR A 6 3.76 17.06 -10.39
C TYR A 6 4.45 15.86 -11.01
N VAL A 7 5.38 15.26 -10.29
CA VAL A 7 6.14 14.10 -10.76
C VAL A 7 5.82 12.91 -9.88
N PHE A 8 5.12 11.91 -10.44
CA PHE A 8 4.88 10.65 -9.76
C PHE A 8 6.12 9.77 -9.93
N LEU A 9 6.77 9.48 -8.80
CA LEU A 9 7.98 8.68 -8.79
C LEU A 9 7.67 7.21 -9.11
N PRO A 10 8.59 6.49 -9.76
CA PRO A 10 8.39 5.11 -10.15
C PRO A 10 7.97 4.22 -8.97
N CYS A 11 6.83 3.58 -9.15
CA CYS A 11 6.30 2.54 -8.29
C CYS A 11 5.60 1.50 -9.18
N LYS A 12 4.77 0.64 -8.61
CA LYS A 12 3.83 -0.15 -9.41
C LYS A 12 2.88 0.78 -10.17
N LYS A 13 2.45 0.36 -11.37
CA LYS A 13 1.48 1.12 -12.15
C LYS A 13 0.15 1.20 -11.39
N VAL A 14 -0.13 2.36 -10.85
CA VAL A 14 -1.33 2.66 -10.05
C VAL A 14 -1.76 4.08 -10.36
N TYR A 15 -3.06 4.29 -10.58
CA TYR A 15 -3.60 5.62 -10.83
C TYR A 15 -3.16 6.61 -9.71
N PRO A 16 -2.57 7.76 -10.07
CA PRO A 16 -1.97 8.68 -9.10
C PRO A 16 -3.03 9.58 -8.41
N THR A 17 -4.01 8.97 -7.75
CA THR A 17 -5.18 9.64 -7.13
C THR A 17 -4.80 10.86 -6.30
N GLY A 18 -3.78 10.78 -5.46
CA GLY A 18 -3.36 11.92 -4.62
C GLY A 18 -2.92 13.13 -5.44
N ILE A 19 -2.16 12.91 -6.52
CA ILE A 19 -1.70 14.01 -7.40
C ILE A 19 -2.87 14.63 -8.16
N THR A 20 -3.82 13.82 -8.63
CA THR A 20 -4.97 14.35 -9.37
C THR A 20 -5.85 15.24 -8.49
N TYR A 21 -6.05 14.89 -7.22
CA TYR A 21 -6.75 15.75 -6.26
C TYR A 21 -5.95 17.01 -5.90
N LEU A 22 -4.63 16.92 -5.75
CA LEU A 22 -3.78 18.09 -5.54
C LEU A 22 -3.89 19.08 -6.72
N ALA A 23 -3.84 18.57 -7.94
CA ALA A 23 -3.94 19.40 -9.14
C ALA A 23 -5.30 20.09 -9.24
N ASP A 24 -6.40 19.38 -9.00
CA ASP A 24 -7.76 19.97 -8.96
C ASP A 24 -7.89 21.01 -7.84
N PHE A 25 -7.37 20.70 -6.65
CA PHE A 25 -7.39 21.62 -5.52
C PHE A 25 -6.71 22.96 -5.82
N ILE A 26 -5.56 22.92 -6.48
CA ILE A 26 -4.84 24.13 -6.91
C ILE A 26 -5.60 24.83 -8.04
N HIS A 27 -6.09 24.09 -9.03
CA HIS A 27 -6.86 24.67 -10.12
C HIS A 27 -8.07 25.51 -9.66
N ARG A 28 -8.79 25.02 -8.66
CA ARG A 28 -9.96 25.73 -8.12
C ARG A 28 -9.61 26.98 -7.31
N ARG A 29 -8.41 27.08 -6.75
CA ARG A 29 -7.96 28.21 -5.93
C ARG A 29 -7.06 29.18 -6.66
N ARG A 30 -6.32 28.67 -7.61
CA ARG A 30 -5.34 29.40 -8.42
C ARG A 30 -5.47 28.96 -9.90
N PRO A 31 -6.61 29.27 -10.56
CA PRO A 31 -6.85 28.81 -11.94
C PRO A 31 -5.85 29.34 -12.96
N GLU A 32 -5.15 30.41 -12.65
CA GLU A 32 -4.07 30.98 -13.48
C GLU A 32 -2.76 30.20 -13.41
N VAL A 33 -2.56 29.35 -12.38
CA VAL A 33 -1.35 28.53 -12.25
C VAL A 33 -1.36 27.43 -13.31
N ARG A 34 -0.34 27.42 -14.15
CA ARG A 34 -0.13 26.34 -15.12
C ARG A 34 0.29 25.07 -14.39
N GLN A 35 -0.31 23.95 -14.73
CA GLN A 35 -0.03 22.67 -14.11
C GLN A 35 0.25 21.60 -15.16
N GLN A 36 1.08 20.61 -14.79
CA GLN A 36 1.31 19.40 -15.58
C GLN A 36 1.60 18.23 -14.65
N ILE A 37 1.13 17.02 -15.02
CA ILE A 37 1.41 15.78 -14.33
C ILE A 37 2.31 14.91 -15.22
N LEU A 38 3.42 14.42 -14.66
CA LEU A 38 4.32 13.46 -15.27
C LEU A 38 4.40 12.20 -14.40
N ASP A 39 3.97 11.07 -14.95
CA ASP A 39 4.11 9.78 -14.29
C ASP A 39 5.33 9.02 -14.84
N LEU A 40 6.39 8.96 -14.05
CA LEU A 40 7.62 8.26 -14.42
C LEU A 40 7.49 6.73 -14.37
N SER A 41 6.45 6.18 -13.72
CA SER A 41 6.21 4.73 -13.68
C SER A 41 5.86 4.17 -15.07
N LEU A 42 5.28 5.00 -15.92
CA LEU A 42 4.86 4.64 -17.28
C LEU A 42 6.02 4.60 -18.30
N PHE A 43 7.20 5.03 -17.90
CA PHE A 43 8.38 5.03 -18.78
C PHE A 43 9.32 3.88 -18.42
N PRO A 44 9.96 3.26 -19.43
CA PRO A 44 11.07 2.33 -19.20
C PRO A 44 12.16 3.00 -18.36
N THR A 45 12.80 2.26 -17.48
CA THR A 45 13.81 2.80 -16.53
C THR A 45 14.88 3.66 -17.21
N ALA A 46 15.36 3.25 -18.40
CA ALA A 46 16.37 3.99 -19.15
C ALA A 46 15.85 5.33 -19.71
N GLY A 47 14.54 5.49 -19.90
CA GLY A 47 13.89 6.68 -20.46
C GLY A 47 13.46 7.71 -19.43
N ARG A 48 13.32 7.33 -18.15
CA ARG A 48 12.72 8.18 -17.10
C ARG A 48 13.42 9.51 -16.89
N SER A 49 14.74 9.50 -16.76
CA SER A 49 15.51 10.74 -16.59
C SER A 49 15.41 11.66 -17.81
N ARG A 50 15.34 11.08 -19.01
CA ARG A 50 15.12 11.86 -20.23
C ARG A 50 13.73 12.47 -20.26
N ALA A 51 12.69 11.69 -19.98
CA ALA A 51 11.31 12.19 -19.93
C ALA A 51 11.15 13.33 -18.91
N LEU A 52 11.74 13.20 -17.71
CA LEU A 52 11.74 14.27 -16.72
C LEU A 52 12.43 15.53 -17.24
N ARG A 53 13.63 15.40 -17.81
CA ARG A 53 14.39 16.53 -18.36
C ARG A 53 13.62 17.25 -19.48
N GLU A 54 13.11 16.52 -20.46
CA GLU A 54 12.34 17.05 -21.57
C GLU A 54 11.08 17.78 -21.08
N THR A 55 10.39 17.20 -20.08
CA THR A 55 9.20 17.84 -19.49
C THR A 55 9.56 19.13 -18.76
N VAL A 56 10.59 19.14 -17.92
CA VAL A 56 11.00 20.36 -17.20
C VAL A 56 11.48 21.44 -18.18
N GLN A 57 12.25 21.07 -19.22
CA GLN A 57 12.71 22.01 -20.24
C GLN A 57 11.57 22.67 -21.03
N SER A 58 10.55 21.87 -21.39
CA SER A 58 9.41 22.38 -22.19
C SER A 58 8.40 23.14 -21.34
N PHE A 59 8.11 22.65 -20.15
CA PHE A 59 7.09 23.23 -19.27
C PHE A 59 7.61 24.41 -18.45
N ARG A 60 8.91 24.40 -18.07
CA ARG A 60 9.58 25.42 -17.22
C ARG A 60 8.80 25.72 -15.95
N PRO A 61 8.69 24.74 -15.02
CA PRO A 61 7.98 24.92 -13.77
C PRO A 61 8.75 25.80 -12.79
N ASP A 62 8.03 26.63 -12.01
CA ASP A 62 8.59 27.32 -10.85
C ASP A 62 8.72 26.38 -9.65
N LEU A 63 7.80 25.38 -9.57
CA LEU A 63 7.74 24.38 -8.50
C LEU A 63 7.66 22.97 -9.10
N VAL A 64 8.53 22.07 -8.64
CA VAL A 64 8.46 20.63 -8.98
C VAL A 64 8.14 19.83 -7.73
N CYS A 65 6.96 19.20 -7.74
CA CYS A 65 6.45 18.38 -6.63
C CYS A 65 6.62 16.90 -6.94
N PHE A 66 7.52 16.22 -6.24
CA PHE A 66 7.71 14.77 -6.32
C PHE A 66 6.76 14.04 -5.37
N SER A 67 6.08 13.00 -5.85
CA SER A 67 5.26 12.13 -5.03
C SER A 67 5.87 10.73 -4.96
N TRP A 68 6.30 10.32 -3.77
CA TRP A 68 6.79 8.96 -3.50
C TRP A 68 5.75 8.20 -2.67
N ARG A 69 4.97 7.38 -3.35
CA ARG A 69 3.78 6.74 -2.76
C ARG A 69 4.08 5.47 -1.98
N ASP A 70 4.92 4.57 -2.51
CA ASP A 70 5.02 3.18 -2.07
C ASP A 70 5.70 3.07 -0.70
N ILE A 71 4.88 2.93 0.36
CA ILE A 71 5.35 2.77 1.74
C ILE A 71 6.06 1.44 2.00
N GLN A 72 5.88 0.44 1.13
CA GLN A 72 6.48 -0.88 1.26
C GLN A 72 7.75 -1.02 0.43
N ILE A 73 8.67 -0.07 0.58
CA ILE A 73 9.89 0.03 -0.24
C ILE A 73 10.70 -1.29 -0.27
N PHE A 74 10.63 -2.10 0.79
CA PHE A 74 11.40 -3.34 0.94
C PHE A 74 10.57 -4.59 1.16
N SER A 75 9.25 -4.50 1.15
CA SER A 75 8.43 -5.69 1.38
C SER A 75 8.43 -6.58 0.14
N PRO A 76 8.90 -7.82 0.24
CA PRO A 76 8.68 -8.78 -0.83
C PRO A 76 7.18 -9.05 -0.94
N HIS A 77 6.67 -8.97 -2.16
CA HIS A 77 5.29 -9.29 -2.43
C HIS A 77 5.07 -10.81 -2.46
N GLU A 78 3.88 -11.25 -2.10
CA GLU A 78 3.49 -12.65 -2.24
C GLU A 78 3.69 -13.10 -3.71
N GLY A 79 4.22 -14.32 -3.87
CA GLY A 79 4.60 -14.84 -5.18
C GLY A 79 5.92 -14.29 -5.75
N ASP A 80 6.56 -13.33 -5.08
CA ASP A 80 7.92 -12.94 -5.43
C ASP A 80 8.92 -13.99 -4.93
N ALA A 81 9.72 -14.53 -5.84
CA ALA A 81 10.80 -15.48 -5.52
C ALA A 81 11.79 -14.93 -4.47
N SER A 82 11.78 -13.63 -4.19
CA SER A 82 12.61 -13.02 -3.14
C SER A 82 12.26 -13.53 -1.74
N LEU A 83 11.02 -13.87 -1.45
CA LEU A 83 10.62 -14.44 -0.16
C LEU A 83 11.16 -15.86 0.01
N GLU A 84 11.02 -16.70 -1.02
CA GLU A 84 11.60 -18.05 -1.04
C GLU A 84 13.12 -18.01 -0.86
N GLN A 85 13.78 -17.09 -1.55
CA GLN A 85 15.22 -16.89 -1.44
C GLN A 85 15.63 -16.41 -0.05
N ALA A 86 14.88 -15.49 0.56
CA ALA A 86 15.12 -15.05 1.94
C ALA A 86 14.96 -16.23 2.92
N PHE A 87 13.93 -17.05 2.78
CA PHE A 87 13.76 -18.24 3.60
C PHE A 87 14.90 -19.25 3.42
N ASN A 88 15.33 -19.52 2.19
CA ASN A 88 16.47 -20.39 1.94
C ASN A 88 17.76 -19.81 2.53
N PHE A 89 18.00 -18.52 2.42
CA PHE A 89 19.16 -17.86 3.02
C PHE A 89 19.20 -17.98 4.55
N TYR A 90 18.08 -17.65 5.21
CA TYR A 90 18.06 -17.62 6.69
C TYR A 90 17.83 -18.98 7.33
N TYR A 91 17.10 -19.91 6.69
CA TYR A 91 16.56 -21.09 7.35
C TYR A 91 16.86 -22.43 6.68
N ALA A 92 17.40 -22.48 5.44
CA ALA A 92 17.73 -23.75 4.81
C ALA A 92 18.79 -24.52 5.61
N SER A 93 18.58 -25.82 5.79
CA SER A 93 19.57 -26.72 6.40
C SER A 93 20.73 -27.06 5.46
N ASN A 94 20.48 -27.06 4.14
CA ASN A 94 21.48 -27.38 3.12
C ASN A 94 22.39 -26.14 2.85
N PRO A 95 23.72 -26.25 3.08
CA PRO A 95 24.65 -25.14 2.84
C PRO A 95 24.66 -24.64 1.39
N LEU A 96 24.54 -25.54 0.43
CA LEU A 96 24.54 -25.18 -1.00
C LEU A 96 23.32 -24.30 -1.36
N LYS A 97 22.15 -24.63 -0.82
CA LYS A 97 20.96 -23.79 -0.97
C LYS A 97 21.15 -22.41 -0.34
N ARG A 98 21.80 -22.33 0.80
CA ARG A 98 22.14 -21.04 1.45
C ARG A 98 23.07 -20.20 0.58
N VAL A 99 24.11 -20.81 0.00
CA VAL A 99 25.04 -20.09 -0.89
C VAL A 99 24.32 -19.58 -2.13
N ALA A 100 23.52 -20.43 -2.81
CA ALA A 100 22.74 -20.02 -3.97
C ALA A 100 21.76 -18.87 -3.64
N ALA A 101 21.05 -18.99 -2.52
CA ALA A 101 20.15 -17.94 -2.03
C ALA A 101 20.88 -16.64 -1.67
N SER A 102 22.14 -16.73 -1.19
CA SER A 102 22.97 -15.54 -0.88
C SER A 102 23.28 -14.74 -2.14
N VAL A 103 23.67 -15.39 -3.22
CA VAL A 103 23.97 -14.72 -4.51
C VAL A 103 22.72 -13.99 -5.04
N GLN A 104 21.58 -14.64 -5.01
CA GLN A 104 20.34 -14.04 -5.48
C GLN A 104 19.83 -12.96 -4.52
N GLY A 105 19.98 -13.17 -3.21
CA GLY A 105 19.69 -12.18 -2.18
C GLY A 105 20.46 -10.89 -2.38
N LEU A 106 21.76 -10.97 -2.68
CA LEU A 106 22.59 -9.80 -3.00
C LEU A 106 22.09 -9.07 -4.26
N ARG A 107 21.63 -9.79 -5.29
CA ARG A 107 21.01 -9.16 -6.47
C ARG A 107 19.73 -8.41 -6.12
N ASN A 108 18.88 -8.98 -5.28
CA ASN A 108 17.65 -8.33 -4.82
C ASN A 108 17.96 -7.09 -3.97
N LEU A 109 18.93 -7.17 -3.06
CA LEU A 109 19.40 -6.02 -2.29
C LEU A 109 19.94 -4.91 -3.18
N TYR A 110 20.73 -5.28 -4.19
CA TYR A 110 21.23 -4.32 -5.17
C TYR A 110 20.08 -3.68 -5.99
N ARG A 111 19.04 -4.44 -6.35
CA ARG A 111 17.85 -3.90 -7.00
C ARG A 111 17.16 -2.85 -6.12
N TYR A 112 16.86 -3.16 -4.87
CA TYR A 112 16.27 -2.19 -3.93
C TYR A 112 17.12 -0.94 -3.75
N TYR A 113 18.44 -1.13 -3.61
CA TYR A 113 19.36 0.00 -3.55
C TYR A 113 19.28 0.88 -4.80
N GLN A 114 19.25 0.27 -5.99
CA GLN A 114 19.14 1.00 -7.24
C GLN A 114 17.81 1.74 -7.37
N ASP A 115 16.70 1.13 -6.92
CA ASP A 115 15.38 1.77 -7.01
C ASP A 115 15.30 3.00 -6.11
N ILE A 116 15.77 2.91 -4.87
CA ILE A 116 15.85 4.07 -3.97
C ILE A 116 16.80 5.13 -4.55
N ARG A 117 17.97 4.73 -4.99
CA ARG A 117 18.95 5.65 -5.57
C ARG A 117 18.41 6.37 -6.80
N ARG A 118 17.68 5.68 -7.65
CA ARG A 118 17.04 6.29 -8.84
C ARG A 118 15.98 7.29 -8.42
N ASN A 119 15.09 6.94 -7.50
CA ASN A 119 14.06 7.87 -7.02
C ASN A 119 14.69 9.13 -6.40
N LEU A 120 15.75 8.99 -5.64
CA LEU A 120 16.50 10.12 -5.11
C LEU A 120 17.26 10.91 -6.19
N SER A 121 17.63 10.30 -7.31
CA SER A 121 18.36 10.98 -8.36
C SER A 121 17.51 11.97 -9.18
N TYR A 122 16.18 11.82 -9.20
CA TYR A 122 15.31 12.73 -9.97
C TYR A 122 15.26 14.15 -9.37
N PRO A 123 15.10 14.36 -8.05
CA PRO A 123 15.24 15.68 -7.45
C PRO A 123 16.63 16.30 -7.69
N TRP A 124 17.71 15.49 -7.58
CA TRP A 124 19.07 15.97 -7.87
C TRP A 124 19.26 16.36 -9.35
N LEU A 125 18.63 15.65 -10.29
CA LEU A 125 18.66 16.02 -11.71
C LEU A 125 18.03 17.40 -11.91
N VAL A 126 16.84 17.64 -11.34
CA VAL A 126 16.16 18.93 -11.46
C VAL A 126 16.98 20.03 -10.79
N HIS A 127 17.45 19.82 -9.56
CA HIS A 127 18.27 20.79 -8.84
C HIS A 127 19.52 21.21 -9.60
N LYS A 128 20.19 20.26 -10.25
CA LYS A 128 21.43 20.51 -10.98
C LYS A 128 21.21 21.20 -12.34
N GLU A 129 20.20 20.77 -13.08
CA GLU A 129 20.00 21.24 -14.47
C GLU A 129 19.01 22.41 -14.55
N PHE A 130 18.17 22.61 -13.53
CA PHE A 130 17.14 23.65 -13.46
C PHE A 130 17.12 24.29 -12.06
N PRO A 131 18.18 25.03 -11.68
CA PRO A 131 18.38 25.53 -10.33
C PRO A 131 17.33 26.56 -9.88
N ASP A 132 16.62 27.19 -10.81
CA ASP A 132 15.56 28.16 -10.51
C ASP A 132 14.26 27.49 -10.05
N ALA A 133 14.07 26.19 -10.31
CA ALA A 133 12.90 25.45 -9.90
C ALA A 133 12.99 25.06 -8.43
N ARG A 134 11.99 25.45 -7.62
CA ARG A 134 11.88 24.99 -6.23
C ARG A 134 11.47 23.52 -6.20
N LEU A 135 11.97 22.77 -5.20
CA LEU A 135 11.69 21.36 -5.05
C LEU A 135 10.81 21.09 -3.84
N MET A 136 9.78 20.30 -4.04
CA MET A 136 8.94 19.75 -2.98
C MET A 136 8.83 18.23 -3.16
N ILE A 137 8.73 17.48 -2.06
CA ILE A 137 8.54 16.04 -2.08
C ILE A 137 7.53 15.63 -1.00
N GLY A 138 6.69 14.67 -1.32
CA GLY A 138 5.68 14.12 -0.41
C GLY A 138 5.30 12.70 -0.79
N GLY A 139 4.14 12.27 -0.28
CA GLY A 139 3.58 10.94 -0.49
C GLY A 139 3.88 9.98 0.64
N GLY A 140 3.23 8.82 0.63
CA GLY A 140 3.25 7.88 1.76
C GLY A 140 4.64 7.37 2.14
N ALA A 141 5.46 7.01 1.16
CA ALA A 141 6.84 6.55 1.43
C ALA A 141 7.72 7.67 1.99
N PHE A 142 7.62 8.87 1.42
CA PHE A 142 8.37 10.00 1.96
C PHE A 142 7.93 10.30 3.40
N THR A 143 6.62 10.32 3.67
CA THR A 143 6.09 10.54 5.02
C THR A 143 6.61 9.51 6.02
N ALA A 144 6.65 8.22 5.63
CA ALA A 144 7.13 7.14 6.49
C ALA A 144 8.62 7.24 6.84
N PHE A 145 9.45 7.65 5.88
CA PHE A 145 10.91 7.62 5.97
C PHE A 145 11.55 9.01 5.84
N ALA A 146 10.83 10.05 6.19
CA ALA A 146 11.24 11.42 5.94
C ALA A 146 12.61 11.76 6.52
N ASP A 147 12.90 11.34 7.75
CA ASP A 147 14.16 11.61 8.43
C ASP A 147 15.37 11.03 7.71
N GLN A 148 15.21 9.83 7.14
CA GLN A 148 16.29 9.17 6.41
C GLN A 148 16.40 9.65 4.95
N LEU A 149 15.28 10.11 4.36
CA LEU A 149 15.26 10.53 2.97
C LEU A 149 15.71 11.99 2.81
N ILE A 150 15.33 12.89 3.72
CA ILE A 150 15.69 14.30 3.62
C ILE A 150 17.21 14.53 3.60
N GLU A 151 17.96 13.69 4.32
CA GLU A 151 19.43 13.72 4.36
C GLU A 151 20.08 13.43 2.99
N ARG A 152 19.33 12.83 2.07
CA ARG A 152 19.80 12.38 0.75
C ARG A 152 19.28 13.25 -0.41
N LEU A 153 18.48 14.25 -0.11
CA LEU A 153 17.89 15.17 -1.09
C LEU A 153 18.72 16.45 -1.22
N PRO A 154 18.56 17.24 -2.30
CA PRO A 154 19.15 18.57 -2.39
C PRO A 154 18.75 19.44 -1.19
N ASP A 155 19.65 20.31 -0.75
CA ASP A 155 19.33 21.33 0.25
C ASP A 155 18.15 22.19 -0.23
N HIS A 156 17.37 22.73 0.69
CA HIS A 156 16.14 23.49 0.43
C HIS A 156 15.01 22.68 -0.22
N THR A 157 15.14 21.36 -0.37
CA THR A 157 13.99 20.54 -0.77
C THR A 157 12.99 20.50 0.37
N LEU A 158 11.76 20.96 0.12
CA LEU A 158 10.69 20.97 1.11
C LEU A 158 9.97 19.62 1.12
N GLY A 159 10.14 18.87 2.20
CA GLY A 159 9.44 17.61 2.43
C GLY A 159 8.11 17.81 3.13
N ILE A 160 7.01 17.27 2.60
CA ILE A 160 5.68 17.35 3.20
C ILE A 160 5.28 15.99 3.75
N LEU A 161 4.81 15.99 4.99
CA LEU A 161 4.43 14.78 5.73
C LEU A 161 2.90 14.68 5.80
N GLY A 162 2.34 13.70 5.10
CA GLY A 162 0.89 13.52 4.99
C GLY A 162 0.28 14.29 3.81
N GLU A 163 -0.68 15.17 4.10
CA GLU A 163 -1.45 15.89 3.09
C GLU A 163 -0.70 17.10 2.53
N GLY A 164 -0.80 17.33 1.23
CA GLY A 164 -0.01 18.34 0.53
C GLY A 164 -0.79 19.55 0.01
N GLU A 165 -2.12 19.56 0.14
CA GLU A 165 -2.99 20.55 -0.51
C GLU A 165 -2.63 21.98 -0.08
N ASP A 166 -2.68 22.26 1.20
CA ASP A 166 -2.41 23.61 1.72
C ASP A 166 -0.92 23.97 1.64
N ALA A 167 -0.04 22.97 1.79
CA ALA A 167 1.40 23.19 1.68
C ALA A 167 1.82 23.65 0.27
N ILE A 168 1.25 23.04 -0.77
CA ILE A 168 1.52 23.44 -2.17
C ILE A 168 0.92 24.81 -2.45
N LEU A 169 -0.30 25.08 -1.97
CA LEU A 169 -0.93 26.40 -2.15
C LEU A 169 -0.10 27.52 -1.50
N LYS A 170 0.35 27.33 -0.25
CA LYS A 170 1.23 28.28 0.44
C LYS A 170 2.58 28.45 -0.28
N ALA A 171 3.18 27.35 -0.74
CA ALA A 171 4.42 27.43 -1.50
C ALA A 171 4.27 28.23 -2.79
N LEU A 172 3.15 28.08 -3.51
CA LEU A 172 2.84 28.86 -4.72
C LEU A 172 2.61 30.35 -4.40
N ASN A 173 2.11 30.68 -3.22
CA ASN A 173 1.87 32.05 -2.75
C ASN A 173 3.08 32.68 -2.07
N ASP A 174 4.20 31.99 -1.95
CA ASP A 174 5.35 32.41 -1.13
C ASP A 174 5.01 32.65 0.36
N GLU A 175 4.01 31.92 0.88
CA GLU A 175 3.59 31.96 2.25
C GLU A 175 4.38 30.95 3.11
N PRO A 176 4.67 31.28 4.39
CA PRO A 176 5.36 30.34 5.28
C PRO A 176 4.45 29.18 5.70
N LEU A 177 5.02 27.99 5.87
CA LEU A 177 4.33 26.85 6.47
C LEU A 177 4.22 27.04 7.98
N THR A 178 3.00 27.08 8.50
CA THR A 178 2.70 27.30 9.91
C THR A 178 1.92 26.17 10.56
N ASP A 179 1.07 25.53 9.78
CA ASP A 179 0.08 24.55 10.24
C ASP A 179 0.23 23.18 9.52
N GLU A 180 1.29 23.04 8.75
CA GLU A 180 1.61 21.82 7.99
C GLU A 180 2.72 21.03 8.66
N ARG A 181 2.69 19.72 8.49
CA ARG A 181 3.81 18.85 8.84
C ARG A 181 4.81 18.88 7.71
N PHE A 182 5.99 19.38 7.96
CA PHE A 182 7.05 19.46 6.97
C PHE A 182 8.42 19.13 7.55
N ILE A 183 9.35 18.86 6.67
CA ILE A 183 10.77 18.68 6.97
C ILE A 183 11.60 19.33 5.86
N VAL A 184 12.60 20.10 6.23
CA VAL A 184 13.53 20.72 5.28
C VAL A 184 14.93 20.67 5.84
N ARG A 185 15.91 20.43 4.95
CA ARG A 185 17.33 20.56 5.29
C ARG A 185 17.89 21.80 4.63
N GLU A 186 18.53 22.64 5.42
CA GLU A 186 19.17 23.88 4.98
C GLU A 186 20.55 24.00 5.63
N HIS A 187 21.58 24.14 4.82
CA HIS A 187 22.98 24.25 5.29
C HIS A 187 23.37 23.16 6.30
N GLY A 188 22.92 21.92 6.06
CA GLY A 188 23.18 20.76 6.93
C GLY A 188 22.35 20.72 8.22
N ARG A 189 21.42 21.66 8.43
CA ARG A 189 20.51 21.67 9.56
C ARG A 189 19.11 21.26 9.11
N VAL A 190 18.51 20.30 9.82
CA VAL A 190 17.12 19.87 9.58
C VAL A 190 16.17 20.67 10.45
N THR A 191 15.15 21.24 9.84
CA THR A 191 14.02 21.92 10.51
C THR A 191 12.73 21.15 10.21
N LYS A 192 11.87 21.01 11.21
CA LYS A 192 10.57 20.33 11.11
C LYS A 192 9.44 21.22 11.60
N GLY A 193 8.29 21.16 10.92
CA GLY A 193 7.00 21.61 11.42
C GLY A 193 6.18 20.38 11.85
N GLU A 194 5.65 20.40 13.05
CA GLU A 194 4.92 19.27 13.62
C GLU A 194 3.41 19.50 13.67
N LYS A 195 2.98 20.73 13.51
CA LYS A 195 1.56 21.09 13.56
C LYS A 195 0.87 20.56 12.29
N HIS A 196 -0.27 19.97 12.46
CA HIS A 196 -1.05 19.41 11.37
C HIS A 196 -2.49 19.90 11.44
N THR A 197 -2.84 20.76 10.51
CA THR A 197 -4.24 21.12 10.25
C THR A 197 -4.68 20.37 9.01
N PRO A 198 -5.55 19.33 9.17
CA PRO A 198 -5.96 18.53 8.01
C PRO A 198 -6.80 19.37 7.04
N ALA A 199 -6.58 19.16 5.74
CA ALA A 199 -7.38 19.81 4.70
C ALA A 199 -8.87 19.46 4.82
N LEU A 200 -9.75 20.39 4.49
CA LEU A 200 -11.17 20.14 4.33
C LEU A 200 -11.40 19.36 3.04
N LEU A 201 -12.19 18.31 3.12
CA LEU A 201 -12.47 17.43 1.98
C LEU A 201 -13.71 17.82 1.17
N ASP A 202 -14.47 18.82 1.64
CA ASP A 202 -15.74 19.25 1.05
C ASP A 202 -15.61 19.74 -0.40
N SER A 203 -14.44 20.32 -0.73
CA SER A 203 -14.13 20.83 -2.06
C SER A 203 -13.30 19.88 -2.92
N LEU A 204 -12.96 18.68 -2.41
CA LEU A 204 -12.22 17.72 -3.22
C LEU A 204 -13.14 17.06 -4.24
N THR A 205 -12.94 17.39 -5.48
CA THR A 205 -13.55 16.76 -6.65
C THR A 205 -12.50 16.67 -7.75
N VAL A 206 -12.90 16.21 -8.93
CA VAL A 206 -12.04 16.20 -10.10
C VAL A 206 -12.75 16.91 -11.24
N ASP A 207 -12.14 17.96 -11.79
CA ASP A 207 -12.51 18.52 -13.08
C ASP A 207 -11.83 17.69 -14.18
N LEU A 208 -12.57 16.74 -14.74
CA LEU A 208 -11.99 15.77 -15.66
C LEU A 208 -11.52 16.38 -16.99
N PRO A 209 -12.23 17.35 -17.62
CA PRO A 209 -11.73 18.10 -18.75
C PRO A 209 -10.38 18.77 -18.47
N TYR A 210 -10.26 19.44 -17.32
CA TYR A 210 -8.99 20.06 -16.91
C TYR A 210 -7.90 19.02 -16.67
N LEU A 211 -8.20 17.98 -15.90
CA LEU A 211 -7.25 16.90 -15.61
C LEU A 211 -6.73 16.24 -16.91
N THR A 212 -7.61 16.02 -17.88
CA THR A 212 -7.26 15.46 -19.19
C THR A 212 -6.24 16.34 -19.92
N SER A 213 -6.33 17.65 -19.77
CA SER A 213 -5.42 18.61 -20.42
C SER A 213 -4.01 18.64 -19.81
N ILE A 214 -3.90 18.36 -18.50
CA ILE A 214 -2.62 18.45 -17.77
C ILE A 214 -1.97 17.08 -17.51
N PHE A 215 -2.68 15.97 -17.76
CA PHE A 215 -2.22 14.60 -17.56
C PHE A 215 -2.29 13.78 -18.86
N PRO A 216 -1.35 13.96 -19.79
CA PRO A 216 -1.43 13.32 -21.12
C PRO A 216 -1.42 11.79 -21.06
N GLN A 217 -0.89 11.19 -19.99
CA GLN A 217 -0.78 9.74 -19.82
C GLN A 217 -2.02 9.10 -19.17
N TYR A 218 -3.09 9.85 -18.87
CA TYR A 218 -4.26 9.33 -18.18
C TYR A 218 -4.88 8.09 -18.86
N ARG A 219 -4.78 7.99 -20.18
CA ARG A 219 -5.33 6.88 -20.97
C ARG A 219 -4.76 5.53 -20.60
N GLU A 220 -3.54 5.49 -20.06
CA GLU A 220 -2.88 4.29 -19.58
C GLU A 220 -3.62 3.62 -18.40
N TYR A 221 -4.53 4.36 -17.73
CA TYR A 221 -5.29 3.90 -16.58
C TYR A 221 -6.75 3.62 -16.86
N VAL A 222 -7.30 4.06 -17.99
CA VAL A 222 -8.74 3.97 -18.31
C VAL A 222 -9.25 2.53 -18.36
N SER A 223 -8.46 1.61 -18.92
CA SER A 223 -8.80 0.19 -19.01
C SER A 223 -8.51 -0.61 -17.73
N GLU A 224 -7.88 0.02 -16.75
CA GLU A 224 -7.49 -0.62 -15.51
C GLU A 224 -8.45 -0.25 -14.37
N CYS A 225 -7.94 0.22 -13.28
CA CYS A 225 -8.73 0.59 -12.11
C CYS A 225 -8.41 2.03 -11.68
N ILE A 226 -9.44 2.86 -11.58
CA ILE A 226 -9.30 4.23 -11.14
C ILE A 226 -9.45 4.30 -9.62
N GLY A 227 -8.46 4.90 -8.96
CA GLY A 227 -8.52 5.14 -7.51
C GLY A 227 -9.44 6.31 -7.19
N VAL A 228 -10.40 6.11 -6.30
CA VAL A 228 -11.29 7.16 -5.77
C VAL A 228 -11.23 7.16 -4.26
N GLN A 229 -10.93 8.30 -3.65
CA GLN A 229 -10.93 8.46 -2.22
C GLN A 229 -12.29 8.97 -1.74
N THR A 230 -12.90 8.28 -0.75
CA THR A 230 -14.20 8.69 -0.19
C THR A 230 -14.04 9.43 1.13
N LYS A 231 -12.96 9.18 1.85
CA LYS A 231 -12.63 9.77 3.16
C LYS A 231 -11.14 9.71 3.42
N ARG A 232 -10.67 10.41 4.43
CA ARG A 232 -9.31 10.34 4.98
C ARG A 232 -9.35 10.11 6.48
N GLY A 233 -8.30 9.47 6.98
CA GLY A 233 -8.14 9.12 8.38
C GLY A 233 -8.69 7.74 8.74
N CYS A 234 -8.16 7.19 9.82
CA CYS A 234 -8.56 5.89 10.36
C CYS A 234 -8.61 5.95 11.89
N PRO A 235 -9.76 5.64 12.53
CA PRO A 235 -9.90 5.80 13.97
C PRO A 235 -9.26 4.65 14.77
N TYR A 236 -8.72 3.64 14.09
CA TYR A 236 -8.16 2.45 14.71
C TYR A 236 -6.68 2.61 15.04
N ASP A 237 -6.26 1.90 16.09
CA ASP A 237 -4.91 1.89 16.62
C ASP A 237 -4.18 0.57 16.34
N CYS A 238 -4.40 -0.03 15.16
CA CYS A 238 -3.69 -1.25 14.80
C CYS A 238 -2.19 -1.05 14.91
N ALA A 239 -1.52 -1.82 15.78
CA ALA A 239 -0.17 -1.56 16.26
C ALA A 239 0.89 -1.45 15.14
N PHE A 240 0.67 -2.09 14.00
CA PHE A 240 1.59 -2.10 12.86
C PHE A 240 1.25 -1.09 11.75
N CYS A 241 0.11 -0.37 11.89
CA CYS A 241 -0.47 0.39 10.78
C CYS A 241 0.02 1.83 10.75
N LEU A 242 0.47 2.26 9.57
CA LEU A 242 0.98 3.60 9.34
C LEU A 242 -0.11 4.63 8.96
N TYR A 243 -1.31 4.19 8.60
CA TYR A 243 -2.38 5.11 8.16
C TYR A 243 -2.73 6.22 9.16
N PRO A 244 -2.87 5.93 10.48
CA PRO A 244 -3.12 6.98 11.46
C PRO A 244 -2.01 8.03 11.54
N TYR A 245 -0.76 7.66 11.23
CA TYR A 245 0.34 8.60 11.15
C TYR A 245 0.30 9.46 9.88
N ILE A 246 -0.10 8.89 8.74
CA ILE A 246 -0.17 9.59 7.45
C ILE A 246 -1.38 10.51 7.38
N GLU A 247 -2.58 10.01 7.68
CA GLU A 247 -3.85 10.70 7.44
C GLU A 247 -4.54 11.20 8.73
N GLY A 248 -4.02 10.82 9.91
CA GLY A 248 -4.62 11.11 11.20
C GLY A 248 -5.68 10.11 11.65
N LYS A 249 -6.04 10.18 12.95
CA LYS A 249 -7.07 9.31 13.56
C LYS A 249 -8.50 9.82 13.34
N ARG A 250 -8.68 11.11 13.12
CA ARG A 250 -10.00 11.69 12.86
C ARG A 250 -10.42 11.41 11.42
N VAL A 251 -11.53 10.72 11.27
CA VAL A 251 -12.11 10.48 9.94
C VAL A 251 -12.76 11.76 9.42
N ARG A 252 -12.41 12.13 8.20
CA ARG A 252 -12.98 13.27 7.45
C ARG A 252 -13.59 12.73 6.18
N TYR A 253 -14.83 13.04 5.96
CA TYR A 253 -15.64 12.50 4.87
C TYR A 253 -15.68 13.47 3.70
N ARG A 254 -15.60 12.95 2.49
CA ARG A 254 -16.00 13.69 1.28
C ARG A 254 -17.53 13.61 1.16
N PRO A 255 -18.20 14.68 0.70
CA PRO A 255 -19.61 14.63 0.38
C PRO A 255 -19.89 13.47 -0.61
N PRO A 256 -20.92 12.63 -0.36
CA PRO A 256 -21.26 11.51 -1.25
C PRO A 256 -21.50 11.94 -2.70
N GLU A 257 -22.12 13.11 -2.91
CA GLU A 257 -22.34 13.70 -4.22
C GLU A 257 -21.04 13.97 -4.98
N ASN A 258 -20.00 14.47 -4.31
CA ASN A 258 -18.69 14.73 -4.92
C ASN A 258 -17.99 13.43 -5.31
N VAL A 259 -18.08 12.41 -4.46
CA VAL A 259 -17.51 11.09 -4.73
C VAL A 259 -18.16 10.46 -5.96
N VAL A 260 -19.49 10.45 -6.01
CA VAL A 260 -20.23 9.83 -7.12
C VAL A 260 -20.11 10.67 -8.39
N HIS A 261 -20.04 12.00 -8.27
CA HIS A 261 -19.77 12.88 -9.40
C HIS A 261 -18.42 12.54 -10.07
N ASP A 262 -17.35 12.33 -9.30
CA ASP A 262 -16.07 11.91 -9.86
C ASP A 262 -16.19 10.57 -10.58
N ILE A 263 -16.82 9.57 -9.95
CA ILE A 263 -17.04 8.25 -10.55
C ILE A 263 -17.82 8.39 -11.86
N ALA A 264 -18.89 9.18 -11.88
CA ALA A 264 -19.73 9.41 -13.05
C ALA A 264 -18.95 10.07 -14.19
N GLN A 265 -18.10 11.06 -13.89
CA GLN A 265 -17.22 11.65 -14.89
C GLN A 265 -16.28 10.62 -15.51
N TYR A 266 -15.55 9.84 -14.70
CA TYR A 266 -14.68 8.78 -15.18
C TYR A 266 -15.44 7.73 -16.00
N TYR A 267 -16.64 7.35 -15.54
CA TYR A 267 -17.50 6.39 -16.21
C TYR A 267 -17.97 6.90 -17.59
N HIS A 268 -18.51 8.12 -17.67
CA HIS A 268 -19.09 8.65 -18.90
C HIS A 268 -18.06 9.19 -19.88
N GLN A 269 -17.05 9.91 -19.40
CA GLN A 269 -16.09 10.60 -20.26
C GLN A 269 -14.88 9.72 -20.62
N TRP A 270 -14.38 8.92 -19.67
CA TRP A 270 -13.25 8.04 -19.92
C TRP A 270 -13.65 6.60 -20.21
N GLY A 271 -14.89 6.19 -19.98
CA GLY A 271 -15.33 4.81 -20.13
C GLY A 271 -14.83 3.87 -19.04
N ALA A 272 -14.34 4.39 -17.92
CA ALA A 272 -13.88 3.58 -16.80
C ALA A 272 -15.02 2.74 -16.21
N ARG A 273 -14.72 1.50 -15.84
CA ARG A 273 -15.68 0.57 -15.26
C ARG A 273 -15.24 0.00 -13.93
N ARG A 274 -13.95 0.02 -13.63
CA ARG A 274 -13.37 -0.53 -12.39
C ARG A 274 -12.81 0.59 -11.54
N PHE A 275 -13.18 0.57 -10.26
CA PHE A 275 -12.80 1.58 -9.28
C PHE A 275 -12.25 0.93 -8.01
N TRP A 276 -11.23 1.55 -7.44
CA TRP A 276 -10.70 1.19 -6.15
C TRP A 276 -10.96 2.31 -5.15
N PHE A 277 -11.71 2.02 -4.06
CA PHE A 277 -11.83 2.98 -2.98
C PHE A 277 -10.53 2.98 -2.17
N THR A 278 -9.77 4.09 -2.28
CA THR A 278 -8.40 4.19 -1.78
C THR A 278 -8.31 4.49 -0.28
N ASP A 279 -9.44 4.48 0.41
CA ASP A 279 -9.53 4.73 1.84
C ASP A 279 -8.75 3.67 2.64
N ALA A 280 -8.31 4.03 3.86
CA ALA A 280 -7.77 3.05 4.80
C ALA A 280 -8.74 1.89 5.07
N GLN A 281 -10.02 2.20 5.12
CA GLN A 281 -11.16 1.28 5.18
C GLN A 281 -12.40 1.99 4.60
N PHE A 282 -13.16 1.33 3.73
CA PHE A 282 -14.42 1.89 3.22
C PHE A 282 -15.42 2.14 4.34
N ILE A 283 -15.49 1.23 5.33
CA ILE A 283 -16.34 1.38 6.52
C ILE A 283 -15.41 1.55 7.72
N THR A 284 -15.26 2.78 8.21
CA THR A 284 -14.37 3.10 9.32
C THR A 284 -15.03 2.98 10.71
N GLY A 285 -16.34 2.77 10.77
CA GLY A 285 -17.13 2.66 11.99
C GLY A 285 -18.61 2.89 11.70
N LYS A 286 -19.46 2.83 12.72
CA LYS A 286 -20.91 3.08 12.56
C LYS A 286 -21.20 4.50 12.07
N ASP A 287 -20.38 5.48 12.46
CA ASP A 287 -20.51 6.87 12.01
C ASP A 287 -20.26 7.04 10.50
N ALA A 288 -19.59 6.08 9.86
CA ALA A 288 -19.38 6.08 8.42
C ALA A 288 -20.59 5.56 7.61
N TYR A 289 -21.53 4.86 8.25
CA TYR A 289 -22.67 4.26 7.53
C TYR A 289 -23.47 5.25 6.69
N PRO A 290 -23.88 6.43 7.19
CA PRO A 290 -24.65 7.36 6.37
C PRO A 290 -23.93 7.73 5.07
N GLN A 291 -22.64 8.02 5.14
CA GLN A 291 -21.83 8.35 3.96
C GLN A 291 -21.67 7.14 3.01
N CYS A 292 -21.31 5.98 3.57
CA CYS A 292 -21.12 4.77 2.77
C CYS A 292 -22.42 4.37 2.05
N THR A 293 -23.55 4.37 2.78
CA THR A 293 -24.88 4.06 2.24
C THR A 293 -25.28 5.02 1.13
N GLU A 294 -25.14 6.33 1.37
CA GLU A 294 -25.51 7.34 0.36
C GLU A 294 -24.65 7.25 -0.91
N ILE A 295 -23.34 6.95 -0.79
CA ILE A 295 -22.48 6.71 -1.97
C ILE A 295 -23.04 5.53 -2.79
N LEU A 296 -23.30 4.40 -2.15
CA LEU A 296 -23.77 3.19 -2.84
C LEU A 296 -25.16 3.39 -3.45
N GLU A 297 -26.07 4.03 -2.73
CA GLU A 297 -27.42 4.37 -3.23
C GLU A 297 -27.38 5.31 -4.43
N ARG A 298 -26.47 6.30 -4.43
CA ARG A 298 -26.27 7.20 -5.57
C ARG A 298 -25.71 6.46 -6.78
N ILE A 299 -24.72 5.57 -6.62
CA ILE A 299 -24.21 4.73 -7.69
C ILE A 299 -25.35 3.94 -8.35
N ILE A 300 -26.23 3.35 -7.54
CA ILE A 300 -27.39 2.59 -8.02
C ILE A 300 -28.40 3.51 -8.73
N ARG A 301 -28.74 4.65 -8.12
CA ARG A 301 -29.73 5.60 -8.64
C ARG A 301 -29.31 6.24 -9.96
N GLU A 302 -28.00 6.51 -10.12
CA GLU A 302 -27.45 7.06 -11.35
C GLU A 302 -27.20 5.99 -12.43
N GLY A 303 -27.47 4.72 -12.12
CA GLY A 303 -27.33 3.62 -13.08
C GLY A 303 -25.89 3.38 -13.53
N LEU A 304 -24.92 3.66 -12.67
CA LEU A 304 -23.51 3.48 -12.98
C LEU A 304 -23.16 1.99 -12.90
N ALA A 305 -23.05 1.34 -14.05
CA ALA A 305 -22.67 -0.08 -14.16
C ALA A 305 -21.16 -0.23 -13.98
N ILE A 306 -20.71 -0.15 -12.73
CA ILE A 306 -19.31 -0.22 -12.33
C ILE A 306 -19.02 -1.46 -11.49
N GLU A 307 -17.75 -1.82 -11.39
CA GLU A 307 -17.20 -2.71 -10.39
C GLU A 307 -16.31 -1.89 -9.45
N TRP A 308 -16.59 -1.93 -8.14
CA TRP A 308 -15.75 -1.27 -7.17
C TRP A 308 -15.17 -2.27 -6.17
N SER A 309 -13.96 -2.01 -5.72
CA SER A 309 -13.18 -2.82 -4.78
C SER A 309 -12.56 -1.93 -3.70
N GLY A 310 -12.13 -2.51 -2.60
CA GLY A 310 -11.45 -1.75 -1.54
C GLY A 310 -11.18 -2.56 -0.28
N TYR A 311 -10.55 -1.91 0.68
CA TYR A 311 -10.35 -2.46 2.02
C TYR A 311 -11.64 -2.36 2.83
N VAL A 312 -12.06 -3.48 3.43
CA VAL A 312 -13.26 -3.51 4.29
C VAL A 312 -13.02 -4.27 5.59
N ARG A 313 -13.68 -3.83 6.65
CA ARG A 313 -13.86 -4.58 7.87
C ARG A 313 -15.19 -5.32 7.81
N THR A 314 -15.18 -6.61 7.57
CA THR A 314 -16.43 -7.40 7.51
C THR A 314 -17.21 -7.34 8.82
N SER A 315 -16.54 -7.19 9.97
CA SER A 315 -17.17 -6.98 11.27
C SER A 315 -18.06 -5.72 11.38
N LEU A 316 -18.01 -4.85 10.39
CA LEU A 316 -18.85 -3.64 10.28
C LEU A 316 -19.90 -3.75 9.18
N ILE A 317 -19.98 -4.86 8.45
CA ILE A 317 -20.98 -5.06 7.41
C ILE A 317 -22.28 -5.54 8.08
N SER A 318 -23.37 -4.80 7.88
CA SER A 318 -24.71 -5.22 8.23
C SER A 318 -25.39 -5.90 7.04
N ALA A 319 -26.48 -6.64 7.29
CA ALA A 319 -27.25 -7.30 6.22
C ALA A 319 -27.74 -6.30 5.14
N ASP A 320 -28.21 -5.12 5.54
CA ASP A 320 -28.68 -4.11 4.59
C ASP A 320 -27.54 -3.46 3.80
N LEU A 321 -26.40 -3.20 4.47
CA LEU A 321 -25.22 -2.70 3.78
C LEU A 321 -24.67 -3.72 2.78
N ALA A 322 -24.67 -5.02 3.13
CA ALA A 322 -24.25 -6.08 2.21
C ALA A 322 -25.10 -6.10 0.92
N LYS A 323 -26.43 -5.94 1.05
CA LYS A 323 -27.34 -5.84 -0.11
C LYS A 323 -27.02 -4.62 -0.98
N LEU A 324 -26.74 -3.46 -0.36
CA LEU A 324 -26.35 -2.25 -1.10
C LEU A 324 -25.01 -2.41 -1.80
N MET A 325 -24.04 -3.01 -1.13
CA MET A 325 -22.72 -3.31 -1.73
C MET A 325 -22.88 -4.17 -2.99
N VAL A 326 -23.64 -5.26 -2.91
CA VAL A 326 -23.88 -6.14 -4.06
C VAL A 326 -24.60 -5.42 -5.19
N ARG A 327 -25.66 -4.69 -4.89
CA ARG A 327 -26.43 -3.94 -5.90
C ARG A 327 -25.66 -2.81 -6.56
N SER A 328 -24.70 -2.21 -5.87
CA SER A 328 -23.84 -1.14 -6.39
C SER A 328 -22.62 -1.64 -7.16
N GLY A 329 -22.46 -2.97 -7.32
CA GLY A 329 -21.39 -3.57 -8.11
C GLY A 329 -20.10 -3.80 -7.33
N VAL A 330 -20.19 -4.24 -6.07
CA VAL A 330 -18.98 -4.65 -5.33
C VAL A 330 -18.31 -5.83 -6.03
N GLY A 331 -17.02 -5.66 -6.32
CA GLY A 331 -16.13 -6.69 -6.84
C GLY A 331 -15.34 -7.35 -5.72
N ASP A 332 -14.02 -7.24 -5.79
CA ASP A 332 -13.14 -7.89 -4.83
C ASP A 332 -12.97 -7.06 -3.54
N LEU A 333 -12.93 -7.75 -2.40
CA LEU A 333 -12.74 -7.13 -1.09
C LEU A 333 -11.44 -7.59 -0.46
N GLU A 334 -10.62 -6.64 -0.02
CA GLU A 334 -9.49 -6.95 0.87
C GLU A 334 -9.90 -6.81 2.34
N VAL A 335 -9.74 -7.91 3.08
CA VAL A 335 -10.12 -8.00 4.49
C VAL A 335 -8.88 -8.24 5.34
N ALA A 336 -8.50 -7.22 6.09
CA ALA A 336 -7.39 -7.33 7.04
C ALA A 336 -7.85 -8.08 8.31
N ILE A 337 -7.93 -9.41 8.22
CA ILE A 337 -8.22 -10.25 9.39
C ILE A 337 -7.02 -10.30 10.33
N THR A 338 -5.80 -10.27 9.79
CA THR A 338 -4.51 -10.27 10.48
C THR A 338 -4.21 -11.56 11.25
N ALA A 339 -5.13 -12.05 12.09
CA ALA A 339 -5.01 -13.33 12.79
C ALA A 339 -6.40 -13.92 13.05
N GLY A 340 -6.49 -15.23 13.14
CA GLY A 340 -7.70 -15.94 13.56
C GLY A 340 -7.75 -16.25 15.05
N SER A 341 -6.93 -15.59 15.85
CA SER A 341 -6.91 -15.70 17.31
C SER A 341 -7.29 -14.37 17.94
N GLN A 342 -8.27 -14.37 18.81
CA GLN A 342 -8.69 -13.15 19.52
C GLN A 342 -7.57 -12.59 20.40
N GLN A 343 -6.71 -13.43 20.98
CA GLN A 343 -5.55 -13.02 21.75
C GLN A 343 -4.60 -12.18 20.88
N VAL A 344 -4.24 -12.67 19.70
CA VAL A 344 -3.34 -11.99 18.76
C VAL A 344 -4.00 -10.70 18.23
N LEU A 345 -5.30 -10.74 17.91
CA LEU A 345 -6.03 -9.53 17.50
C LEU A 345 -6.01 -8.44 18.57
N ASN A 346 -6.16 -8.83 19.85
CA ASN A 346 -6.11 -7.90 20.96
C ASN A 346 -4.69 -7.32 21.14
N SER A 347 -3.64 -8.13 21.02
CA SER A 347 -2.25 -7.68 21.16
C SER A 347 -1.82 -6.73 20.02
N LEU A 348 -2.49 -6.82 18.88
CA LEU A 348 -2.29 -5.93 17.72
C LEU A 348 -3.29 -4.77 17.67
N HIS A 349 -4.12 -4.60 18.69
CA HIS A 349 -5.14 -3.54 18.81
C HIS A 349 -6.12 -3.50 17.62
N MET A 350 -6.49 -4.67 17.08
CA MET A 350 -7.34 -4.74 15.89
C MET A 350 -8.78 -4.24 16.12
N GLY A 351 -9.26 -4.22 17.37
CA GLY A 351 -10.51 -3.58 17.76
C GLY A 351 -11.78 -4.24 17.21
N PHE A 352 -11.78 -5.54 16.92
CA PHE A 352 -12.97 -6.32 16.56
C PHE A 352 -12.93 -7.73 17.12
N LYS A 353 -14.10 -8.37 17.13
CA LYS A 353 -14.25 -9.78 17.49
C LYS A 353 -14.42 -10.64 16.24
N LEU A 354 -13.83 -11.83 16.25
CA LEU A 354 -13.89 -12.76 15.12
C LEU A 354 -15.33 -13.16 14.77
N GLU A 355 -16.20 -13.34 15.75
CA GLU A 355 -17.62 -13.64 15.51
C GLU A 355 -18.31 -12.61 14.63
N HIS A 356 -18.07 -11.32 14.88
CA HIS A 356 -18.64 -10.24 14.06
C HIS A 356 -18.06 -10.21 12.62
N LEU A 357 -16.81 -10.65 12.46
CA LEU A 357 -16.21 -10.81 11.13
C LEU A 357 -16.93 -11.91 10.36
N TYR A 358 -17.23 -13.04 11.00
CA TYR A 358 -17.96 -14.15 10.37
C TYR A 358 -19.40 -13.76 10.04
N ASP A 359 -20.06 -12.98 10.89
CA ASP A 359 -21.41 -12.47 10.63
C ASP A 359 -21.42 -11.60 9.36
N GLY A 360 -20.46 -10.69 9.21
CA GLY A 360 -20.33 -9.89 8.00
C GLY A 360 -20.11 -10.73 6.74
N CYS A 361 -19.35 -11.83 6.84
CA CYS A 361 -19.20 -12.79 5.73
C CYS A 361 -20.53 -13.49 5.38
N ARG A 362 -21.33 -13.87 6.39
CA ARG A 362 -22.67 -14.44 6.18
C ARG A 362 -23.60 -13.45 5.49
N TYR A 363 -23.62 -12.19 5.93
CA TYR A 363 -24.43 -11.14 5.28
C TYR A 363 -24.05 -10.90 3.82
N LEU A 364 -22.76 -10.94 3.48
CA LEU A 364 -22.29 -10.87 2.09
C LEU A 364 -22.78 -12.08 1.29
N GLN A 365 -22.67 -13.28 1.83
CA GLN A 365 -23.14 -14.52 1.18
C GLN A 365 -24.66 -14.47 0.96
N GLU A 366 -25.44 -14.12 1.97
CA GLU A 366 -26.90 -13.99 1.91
C GLU A 366 -27.36 -12.90 0.92
N ALA A 367 -26.58 -11.84 0.75
CA ALA A 367 -26.82 -10.79 -0.23
C ALA A 367 -26.48 -11.21 -1.68
N GLY A 368 -25.91 -12.39 -1.88
CA GLY A 368 -25.51 -12.88 -3.21
C GLY A 368 -24.18 -12.30 -3.70
N PHE A 369 -23.26 -11.97 -2.80
CA PHE A 369 -21.92 -11.51 -3.15
C PHE A 369 -21.21 -12.55 -4.03
N ALA A 370 -20.75 -12.12 -5.21
CA ALA A 370 -20.11 -12.97 -6.21
C ALA A 370 -18.62 -12.67 -6.41
N GLY A 371 -18.11 -11.61 -5.77
CA GLY A 371 -16.70 -11.22 -5.83
C GLY A 371 -15.78 -12.12 -5.01
N ARG A 372 -14.51 -11.79 -5.00
CA ARG A 372 -13.47 -12.51 -4.25
C ARG A 372 -13.16 -11.78 -2.95
N VAL A 373 -12.78 -12.56 -1.93
CA VAL A 373 -12.32 -12.04 -0.65
C VAL A 373 -10.86 -12.43 -0.44
N ILE A 374 -10.01 -11.42 -0.32
CA ILE A 374 -8.61 -11.60 0.03
C ILE A 374 -8.49 -11.41 1.54
N LEU A 375 -8.15 -12.50 2.24
CA LEU A 375 -7.93 -12.49 3.67
C LEU A 375 -6.46 -12.26 3.99
N ASN A 376 -6.13 -11.11 4.51
CA ASN A 376 -4.76 -10.76 4.86
C ASN A 376 -4.42 -11.32 6.25
N TYR A 377 -3.57 -12.36 6.30
CA TYR A 377 -3.05 -12.96 7.53
C TYR A 377 -1.59 -12.56 7.75
N SER A 378 -1.28 -12.00 8.92
CA SER A 378 0.11 -11.89 9.36
C SER A 378 0.54 -13.17 10.07
N LEU A 379 1.73 -13.63 9.75
CA LEU A 379 2.32 -14.81 10.39
C LEU A 379 3.37 -14.38 11.41
N ASN A 380 3.39 -15.11 12.54
CA ASN A 380 4.36 -14.86 13.61
C ASN A 380 4.26 -13.44 14.21
N SER A 381 3.05 -12.96 14.37
CA SER A 381 2.75 -11.70 15.06
C SER A 381 3.20 -11.73 16.52
N PRO A 382 3.31 -10.57 17.20
CA PRO A 382 3.50 -10.54 18.64
C PRO A 382 2.47 -11.43 19.37
N GLU A 383 2.94 -12.19 20.35
CA GLU A 383 2.15 -13.15 21.16
C GLU A 383 1.59 -14.35 20.37
N GLU A 384 2.04 -14.57 19.14
CA GLU A 384 1.62 -15.74 18.37
C GLU A 384 2.30 -17.02 18.89
N THR A 385 1.53 -18.09 18.93
CA THR A 385 1.92 -19.43 19.37
C THR A 385 1.51 -20.46 18.31
N GLU A 386 1.92 -21.72 18.48
CA GLU A 386 1.45 -22.80 17.61
C GLU A 386 -0.09 -22.97 17.66
N GLU A 387 -0.69 -22.72 18.82
CA GLU A 387 -2.14 -22.80 19.00
C GLU A 387 -2.85 -21.66 18.26
N THR A 388 -2.38 -20.42 18.40
CA THR A 388 -2.99 -19.27 17.73
C THR A 388 -2.82 -19.32 16.20
N LEU A 389 -1.74 -19.93 15.70
CA LEU A 389 -1.59 -20.25 14.28
C LEU A 389 -2.65 -21.26 13.82
N LEU A 390 -2.92 -22.31 14.60
CA LEU A 390 -4.01 -23.25 14.28
C LEU A 390 -5.38 -22.55 14.30
N GLN A 391 -5.62 -21.65 15.23
CA GLN A 391 -6.83 -20.82 15.24
C GLN A 391 -6.95 -19.96 13.98
N SER A 392 -5.84 -19.42 13.48
CA SER A 392 -5.83 -18.64 12.23
C SER A 392 -6.17 -19.50 11.00
N ILE A 393 -5.67 -20.74 10.95
CA ILE A 393 -6.02 -21.70 9.90
C ILE A 393 -7.51 -22.08 9.98
N GLU A 394 -8.03 -22.32 11.19
CA GLU A 394 -9.44 -22.62 11.39
C GLU A 394 -10.34 -21.44 10.96
N SER A 395 -9.95 -20.24 11.31
CA SER A 395 -10.64 -19.02 10.88
C SER A 395 -10.73 -18.91 9.36
N TYR A 396 -9.66 -19.23 8.64
CA TYR A 396 -9.68 -19.31 7.18
C TYR A 396 -10.73 -20.29 6.68
N LYS A 397 -10.75 -21.53 7.26
CA LYS A 397 -11.71 -22.56 6.88
C LYS A 397 -13.16 -22.14 7.13
N VAL A 398 -13.42 -21.45 8.24
CA VAL A 398 -14.75 -20.90 8.54
C VAL A 398 -15.18 -19.90 7.47
N VAL A 399 -14.34 -18.93 7.11
CA VAL A 399 -14.68 -17.95 6.07
C VAL A 399 -14.84 -18.63 4.70
N ALA A 400 -13.97 -19.57 4.36
CA ALA A 400 -14.06 -20.34 3.12
C ALA A 400 -15.35 -21.20 3.06
N SER A 401 -15.81 -21.76 4.19
CA SER A 401 -17.08 -22.50 4.25
C SER A 401 -18.31 -21.61 4.07
N ILE A 402 -18.23 -20.32 4.48
CA ILE A 402 -19.33 -19.35 4.33
C ILE A 402 -19.40 -18.84 2.90
N LEU A 403 -18.29 -18.37 2.34
CA LEU A 403 -18.26 -17.66 1.08
C LEU A 403 -17.95 -18.55 -0.15
N GLY A 404 -17.45 -19.76 0.06
CA GLY A 404 -16.95 -20.67 -0.96
C GLY A 404 -15.42 -20.65 -1.06
N GLU A 405 -14.81 -21.83 -1.14
CA GLU A 405 -13.34 -21.99 -1.21
C GLU A 405 -12.71 -21.37 -2.46
N ASP A 406 -13.45 -21.28 -3.54
CA ASP A 406 -13.06 -20.70 -4.82
C ASP A 406 -13.05 -19.17 -4.81
N ARG A 407 -13.66 -18.55 -3.81
CA ARG A 407 -13.74 -17.09 -3.66
C ARG A 407 -12.87 -16.52 -2.54
N VAL A 408 -12.34 -17.36 -1.66
CA VAL A 408 -11.56 -16.93 -0.49
C VAL A 408 -10.09 -17.21 -0.68
N PHE A 409 -9.28 -16.15 -0.74
CA PHE A 409 -7.85 -16.20 -1.01
C PHE A 409 -7.08 -15.71 0.22
N PRO A 410 -6.41 -16.59 0.97
CA PRO A 410 -5.56 -16.16 2.06
C PRO A 410 -4.25 -15.57 1.51
N LEU A 411 -4.00 -14.31 1.82
CA LEU A 411 -2.73 -13.63 1.59
C LEU A 411 -1.92 -13.66 2.88
N MET A 412 -0.79 -14.35 2.87
CA MET A 412 0.08 -14.44 4.03
C MET A 412 1.23 -13.44 3.92
N PHE A 413 1.47 -12.71 4.99
CA PHE A 413 2.58 -11.77 5.07
C PHE A 413 3.22 -11.79 6.46
N PHE A 414 4.40 -11.21 6.57
CA PHE A 414 5.01 -10.87 7.86
C PHE A 414 4.77 -9.39 8.14
N LEU A 415 4.55 -9.05 9.40
CA LEU A 415 4.44 -7.65 9.76
C LEU A 415 5.73 -6.93 9.38
N GLY A 416 5.61 -5.97 8.48
CA GLY A 416 6.68 -5.03 8.19
C GLY A 416 6.79 -4.01 9.31
N VAL A 417 7.97 -3.88 9.90
CA VAL A 417 8.20 -2.85 10.91
C VAL A 417 8.28 -1.50 10.20
N GLN A 418 7.26 -0.68 10.42
CA GLN A 418 7.18 0.66 9.84
C GLN A 418 7.58 1.70 10.89
N PRO A 419 8.37 2.72 10.54
CA PRO A 419 8.63 3.85 11.43
C PRO A 419 7.33 4.53 11.86
N ASN A 420 7.34 5.09 13.06
CA ASN A 420 6.19 5.83 13.64
C ASN A 420 4.95 4.95 13.90
N THR A 421 5.12 3.66 14.16
CA THR A 421 4.07 2.74 14.58
C THR A 421 4.27 2.26 16.01
N ASP A 422 3.19 1.84 16.67
CA ASP A 422 3.28 1.27 18.02
C ASP A 422 4.10 -0.03 18.04
N LEU A 423 4.04 -0.82 16.95
CA LEU A 423 4.87 -2.02 16.79
C LEU A 423 6.36 -1.67 16.84
N GLU A 424 6.80 -0.63 16.13
CA GLU A 424 8.19 -0.18 16.18
C GLU A 424 8.61 0.18 17.61
N GLN A 425 7.80 0.97 18.31
CA GLN A 425 8.08 1.38 19.70
C GLN A 425 8.17 0.17 20.64
N ARG A 426 7.25 -0.77 20.51
CA ARG A 426 7.29 -2.04 21.25
C ARG A 426 8.59 -2.79 20.98
N LEU A 427 8.98 -2.96 19.71
CA LEU A 427 10.16 -3.70 19.32
C LEU A 427 11.49 -3.02 19.73
N LEU A 428 11.48 -1.70 19.86
CA LEU A 428 12.58 -0.93 20.45
C LEU A 428 12.68 -1.17 21.97
N SER A 429 11.54 -1.10 22.67
CA SER A 429 11.49 -1.34 24.13
C SER A 429 11.87 -2.76 24.51
N ASP A 430 11.47 -3.75 23.70
CA ASP A 430 11.78 -5.17 23.91
C ASP A 430 13.22 -5.56 23.48
N GLY A 431 13.98 -4.60 22.92
CA GLY A 431 15.34 -4.83 22.45
C GLY A 431 15.45 -5.69 21.18
N TYR A 432 14.33 -5.96 20.49
CA TYR A 432 14.34 -6.61 19.19
C TYR A 432 15.00 -5.72 18.12
N LEU A 433 14.68 -4.44 18.13
CA LEU A 433 15.37 -3.40 17.38
C LEU A 433 16.38 -2.70 18.30
N SER A 434 17.53 -2.33 17.76
CA SER A 434 18.52 -1.54 18.48
C SER A 434 18.18 -0.05 18.43
N ALA A 435 18.49 0.70 19.48
CA ALA A 435 18.43 2.15 19.46
C ALA A 435 19.26 2.69 18.29
N GLY A 436 18.69 3.60 17.50
CA GLY A 436 19.36 4.16 16.32
C GLY A 436 19.42 3.22 15.10
N TYR A 437 18.62 2.16 15.05
CA TYR A 437 18.48 1.39 13.82
C TYR A 437 18.04 2.30 12.66
N ASN A 438 18.46 1.97 11.45
CA ASN A 438 18.05 2.69 10.26
C ASN A 438 17.07 1.82 9.44
N PRO A 439 15.79 2.20 9.35
CA PRO A 439 14.78 1.41 8.62
C PRO A 439 15.09 1.25 7.13
N LEU A 440 15.90 2.15 6.55
CA LEU A 440 16.34 2.08 5.15
C LEU A 440 17.69 1.39 4.96
N SER A 441 18.25 0.77 5.99
CA SER A 441 19.49 0.00 5.86
C SER A 441 19.27 -1.32 5.13
N LEU A 442 19.96 -1.51 4.01
CA LEU A 442 19.87 -2.68 3.14
C LEU A 442 20.80 -3.83 3.55
N THR A 443 21.19 -3.92 4.82
CA THR A 443 21.91 -5.09 5.29
C THR A 443 20.97 -6.27 5.47
N PRO A 444 21.40 -7.52 5.16
CA PRO A 444 20.55 -8.70 5.36
C PRO A 444 20.00 -8.82 6.79
N TRP A 445 20.79 -8.43 7.78
CA TRP A 445 20.41 -8.45 9.19
C TRP A 445 19.30 -7.46 9.52
N ASN A 446 19.38 -6.25 8.97
CA ASN A 446 18.32 -5.24 9.15
C ASN A 446 17.03 -5.68 8.45
N ILE A 447 17.08 -6.13 7.20
CA ILE A 447 15.92 -6.61 6.47
C ILE A 447 15.23 -7.76 7.19
N LYS A 448 16.01 -8.71 7.75
CA LYS A 448 15.45 -9.79 8.57
C LYS A 448 14.67 -9.27 9.77
N LYS A 449 15.10 -8.17 10.39
CA LYS A 449 14.41 -7.55 11.53
C LYS A 449 13.20 -6.74 11.09
N MET A 450 13.33 -6.05 9.95
CA MET A 450 12.23 -5.26 9.39
C MET A 450 11.03 -6.12 8.93
N LEU A 451 11.25 -7.40 8.63
CA LEU A 451 10.21 -8.40 8.46
C LEU A 451 10.09 -9.19 9.77
N TYR A 452 9.15 -8.77 10.63
CA TYR A 452 9.01 -9.34 11.96
C TYR A 452 8.68 -10.84 11.90
N ASN A 453 9.66 -11.67 12.24
CA ASN A 453 9.53 -13.13 12.25
C ASN A 453 10.46 -13.74 13.32
N PRO A 454 10.15 -13.57 14.62
CA PRO A 454 11.00 -14.02 15.71
C PRO A 454 11.00 -15.55 15.92
N ALA A 455 11.98 -16.04 16.69
CA ALA A 455 11.94 -17.38 17.24
C ALA A 455 10.85 -17.48 18.33
N PRO A 456 10.27 -18.66 18.58
CA PRO A 456 10.65 -19.98 18.06
C PRO A 456 9.95 -20.38 16.75
N LEU A 457 8.89 -19.66 16.32
CA LEU A 457 8.02 -20.05 15.19
C LEU A 457 8.67 -19.84 13.81
N ASN A 458 9.65 -18.96 13.71
CA ASN A 458 10.25 -18.53 12.45
C ASN A 458 10.69 -19.68 11.52
N LYS A 459 11.32 -20.72 12.08
CA LYS A 459 11.78 -21.89 11.31
C LYS A 459 10.64 -22.77 10.83
N LEU A 460 9.59 -22.90 11.65
CA LEU A 460 8.42 -23.71 11.32
C LEU A 460 7.65 -23.07 10.17
N ILE A 461 7.39 -21.77 10.26
CA ILE A 461 6.68 -21.00 9.23
C ILE A 461 7.49 -20.99 7.92
N ALA A 462 8.79 -20.72 7.99
CA ALA A 462 9.66 -20.78 6.81
C ALA A 462 9.64 -22.16 6.15
N LYS A 463 9.63 -23.24 6.94
CA LYS A 463 9.52 -24.61 6.40
C LYS A 463 8.20 -24.83 5.69
N ALA A 464 7.09 -24.36 6.25
CA ALA A 464 5.75 -24.47 5.63
C ALA A 464 5.70 -23.72 4.30
N CYS A 465 6.15 -22.46 4.27
CA CYS A 465 6.18 -21.63 3.06
C CYS A 465 7.07 -22.24 1.96
N LEU A 466 8.26 -22.73 2.32
CA LEU A 466 9.16 -23.40 1.37
C LEU A 466 8.58 -24.72 0.83
N ALA A 467 7.88 -25.49 1.67
CA ALA A 467 7.25 -26.73 1.22
C ALA A 467 6.08 -26.45 0.26
N ALA A 468 5.25 -25.44 0.54
CA ALA A 468 4.20 -25.00 -0.36
C ALA A 468 4.76 -24.48 -1.69
N TRP A 469 5.79 -23.65 -1.65
CA TRP A 469 6.50 -23.15 -2.83
C TRP A 469 7.02 -24.30 -3.71
N ASN A 470 7.71 -25.28 -3.10
CA ASN A 470 8.27 -26.43 -3.82
C ASN A 470 7.18 -27.32 -4.45
N ARG A 471 6.03 -27.48 -3.80
CA ARG A 471 4.89 -28.22 -4.39
C ARG A 471 4.37 -27.53 -5.65
N LYS A 472 4.26 -26.21 -5.62
CA LYS A 472 3.77 -25.42 -6.73
C LYS A 472 4.73 -25.40 -7.93
N HIS A 473 6.03 -25.19 -7.67
CA HIS A 473 7.03 -24.98 -8.71
C HIS A 473 7.82 -26.26 -9.06
N GLY A 474 7.53 -27.38 -8.38
CA GLY A 474 8.24 -28.65 -8.47
C GLY A 474 9.61 -28.61 -7.79
N SER A 475 10.17 -29.80 -7.49
CA SER A 475 11.52 -29.93 -6.90
C SER A 475 12.65 -29.64 -7.90
N ARG A 476 12.32 -29.16 -9.09
CA ARG A 476 13.32 -28.73 -10.06
C ARG A 476 14.05 -27.54 -9.49
N ASP A 477 15.35 -27.70 -9.38
CA ASP A 477 16.32 -26.65 -9.09
C ASP A 477 15.84 -25.32 -9.70
N PRO A 478 15.74 -24.24 -8.93
CA PRO A 478 15.41 -22.97 -9.51
C PRO A 478 16.47 -22.70 -10.58
N ARG A 479 16.10 -22.88 -11.84
CA ARG A 479 16.99 -22.45 -12.92
C ARG A 479 17.32 -21.00 -12.61
N PRO A 480 18.58 -20.59 -12.67
CA PRO A 480 18.91 -19.19 -12.53
C PRO A 480 17.99 -18.47 -13.51
N TRP A 481 17.16 -17.60 -12.99
CA TRP A 481 16.16 -16.86 -13.72
C TRP A 481 16.82 -16.17 -14.92
N SER A 482 16.72 -16.78 -16.10
CA SER A 482 17.32 -16.29 -17.33
C SER A 482 16.45 -15.22 -18.03
N GLY A 483 15.32 -14.87 -17.42
CA GLY A 483 14.55 -13.71 -17.83
C GLY A 483 15.33 -12.44 -17.50
N SER A 484 15.70 -11.67 -18.51
CA SER A 484 16.34 -10.38 -18.31
C SER A 484 15.49 -9.54 -17.36
N LEU A 485 16.12 -8.97 -16.33
CA LEU A 485 15.50 -8.01 -15.37
C LEU A 485 14.77 -6.85 -16.06
N SER A 486 15.05 -6.61 -17.34
CA SER A 486 14.40 -5.64 -18.20
C SER A 486 13.06 -6.10 -18.79
N GLN A 487 12.82 -7.41 -18.94
CA GLN A 487 11.58 -7.90 -19.55
C GLN A 487 10.44 -8.12 -18.56
N SER A 488 10.72 -8.42 -17.28
CA SER A 488 9.65 -8.57 -16.30
C SER A 488 9.07 -7.22 -15.82
N ALA A 489 9.83 -6.15 -15.94
CA ALA A 489 9.33 -4.81 -15.66
C ALA A 489 8.58 -4.17 -16.85
N THR A 490 8.73 -4.72 -18.06
CA THR A 490 8.15 -4.16 -19.28
C THR A 490 7.04 -5.00 -19.91
N GLN A 491 6.82 -6.24 -19.48
CA GLN A 491 5.78 -7.12 -20.01
C GLN A 491 4.57 -7.31 -19.08
N ASP A 492 4.60 -6.79 -17.84
CA ASP A 492 3.44 -6.77 -16.95
C ASP A 492 2.65 -5.45 -17.15
N HIS A 493 2.30 -5.17 -18.40
CA HIS A 493 1.39 -4.08 -18.73
C HIS A 493 -0.03 -4.55 -18.48
N GLY A 494 -0.66 -4.07 -17.42
CA GLY A 494 -2.10 -4.12 -17.37
C GLY A 494 -2.79 -4.42 -16.05
N HIS A 495 -2.10 -4.54 -14.92
CA HIS A 495 -2.79 -4.83 -13.66
C HIS A 495 -2.48 -3.79 -12.57
N THR A 496 -3.53 -3.26 -11.96
CA THR A 496 -3.46 -2.39 -10.78
C THR A 496 -2.88 -3.15 -9.58
N TYR A 497 -2.57 -2.43 -8.50
CA TYR A 497 -2.09 -3.03 -7.25
C TYR A 497 -3.05 -4.13 -6.75
N ALA A 498 -4.34 -3.89 -6.81
CA ALA A 498 -5.37 -4.88 -6.48
C ALA A 498 -5.36 -6.07 -7.47
N ASP A 499 -5.32 -5.80 -8.77
CA ASP A 499 -5.27 -6.84 -9.80
C ASP A 499 -3.97 -7.65 -9.79
N GLN A 500 -2.83 -7.03 -9.45
CA GLN A 500 -1.55 -7.76 -9.39
C GLN A 500 -1.42 -8.61 -8.12
N SER A 501 -1.89 -8.14 -6.97
CA SER A 501 -2.00 -8.97 -5.78
C SER A 501 -3.06 -10.05 -5.97
N LEU A 502 -4.17 -9.71 -6.61
CA LEU A 502 -5.27 -10.61 -6.93
C LEU A 502 -4.93 -11.61 -8.03
N SER A 503 -4.40 -11.18 -9.19
CA SER A 503 -4.10 -12.09 -10.28
C SER A 503 -2.93 -13.02 -9.96
N LYS A 504 -1.88 -12.56 -9.28
CA LYS A 504 -0.75 -13.40 -8.87
C LYS A 504 -1.08 -14.30 -7.68
N GLY A 505 -1.91 -13.85 -6.75
CA GLY A 505 -2.48 -14.69 -5.68
C GLY A 505 -3.45 -15.74 -6.23
N LEU A 506 -4.22 -15.38 -7.26
CA LEU A 506 -5.18 -16.26 -7.93
C LEU A 506 -4.52 -17.36 -8.76
N GLU A 507 -3.47 -17.04 -9.52
CA GLU A 507 -2.70 -18.04 -10.25
C GLU A 507 -1.97 -19.02 -9.34
N ALA A 508 -1.82 -18.63 -8.05
CA ALA A 508 -0.93 -19.35 -7.19
C ALA A 508 -1.60 -20.15 -6.09
N ASN A 509 -2.72 -19.84 -5.55
CA ASN A 509 -3.23 -20.50 -4.33
C ASN A 509 -2.13 -20.84 -3.28
N SER A 510 -0.99 -20.14 -3.37
CA SER A 510 0.22 -20.43 -2.59
C SER A 510 -0.01 -20.12 -1.11
N GLY A 511 -0.85 -19.14 -0.81
CA GLY A 511 -1.25 -18.81 0.54
C GLY A 511 -2.05 -19.94 1.18
N ARG A 512 -3.02 -20.52 0.46
CA ARG A 512 -3.79 -21.68 0.91
C ARG A 512 -2.89 -22.89 1.16
N ASP A 513 -2.03 -23.22 0.19
CA ASP A 513 -1.13 -24.36 0.30
C ASP A 513 -0.15 -24.20 1.47
N ALA A 514 0.30 -22.98 1.74
CA ALA A 514 1.18 -22.72 2.87
C ALA A 514 0.44 -22.82 4.23
N LEU A 515 -0.79 -22.32 4.33
CA LEU A 515 -1.62 -22.51 5.54
C LEU A 515 -1.89 -23.97 5.82
N LEU A 516 -2.31 -24.74 4.82
CA LEU A 516 -2.58 -26.18 4.97
C LEU A 516 -1.30 -26.96 5.32
N THR A 517 -0.16 -26.60 4.71
CA THR A 517 1.14 -27.20 5.07
C THR A 517 1.55 -26.87 6.49
N LEU A 518 1.30 -25.62 6.92
CA LEU A 518 1.57 -25.22 8.29
C LEU A 518 0.72 -26.02 9.28
N GLU A 519 -0.55 -26.25 8.96
CA GLU A 519 -1.42 -27.11 9.77
C GLU A 519 -0.88 -28.54 9.90
N GLU A 520 -0.52 -29.17 8.79
CA GLU A 520 0.06 -30.53 8.79
C GLU A 520 1.32 -30.58 9.68
N LEU A 521 2.21 -29.60 9.55
CA LEU A 521 3.42 -29.54 10.36
C LEU A 521 3.13 -29.31 11.84
N LEU A 522 2.17 -28.46 12.17
CA LEU A 522 1.76 -28.19 13.56
C LEU A 522 1.11 -29.43 14.20
N ARG A 523 0.19 -30.09 13.48
CA ARG A 523 -0.51 -31.28 14.01
C ARG A 523 0.40 -32.50 14.13
N SER A 524 1.46 -32.61 13.33
CA SER A 524 2.43 -33.70 13.39
C SER A 524 3.39 -33.62 14.59
N ARG A 525 3.43 -32.50 15.31
CA ARG A 525 4.31 -32.31 16.49
C ARG A 525 3.71 -32.95 17.73
N PRO A 526 4.50 -33.67 18.58
CA PRO A 526 4.04 -34.24 19.84
C PRO A 526 3.44 -33.16 20.75
N ALA A 527 2.32 -33.49 21.44
CA ALA A 527 1.60 -32.56 22.32
C ALA A 527 2.48 -31.94 23.43
N ALA A 528 3.47 -32.69 23.93
CA ALA A 528 4.42 -32.20 24.94
C ALA A 528 5.30 -31.02 24.49
N ARG A 529 5.51 -30.80 23.17
CA ARG A 529 6.25 -29.66 22.64
C ARG A 529 5.37 -28.44 22.35
N ARG A 530 4.04 -28.62 22.29
CA ARG A 530 3.10 -27.50 22.06
C ARG A 530 2.88 -26.65 23.31
N ALA A 531 3.06 -27.22 24.49
CA ALA A 531 2.85 -26.54 25.78
C ALA A 531 4.06 -25.76 26.28
N SER A 532 5.22 -25.85 25.60
CA SER A 532 6.49 -25.20 25.99
C SER A 532 7.01 -24.15 25.00
N SER A 533 6.24 -23.83 24.01
CA SER A 533 6.50 -22.76 23.02
C SER A 533 5.50 -21.61 23.17
#